data_2b25bfcba09a96da9652b0b47e4a258a
#
_entry.id   2b25bfcba09a96da9652b0b47e4a258a
#
_cell.length_a   1.000
_cell.length_b   1.000
_cell.length_c   1.000
_cell.angle_alpha   90.00
_cell.angle_beta   90.00
_cell.angle_gamma   90.00
#
_symmetry.space_group_name_H-M   'P 1'
#
loop_
_entity.id
_entity.type
_entity.pdbx_description
1 polymer ?
#
loop_
_entity_poly.entity_id
_entity_poly.type
_entity_poly.pdbx_seq_one_letter_code
_entity_poly.pdbx_strand_id
1 'polypeptide(L)'
;MKTLHKCYIGLISVWKILCAKICTRGKIHSTWVNSLRGAFKAEIIGDGTISIGKFLMSRGPIYLKSVNGGNLSIGENVFFNHNCSITCADEIKIGNHCMFANNLVIVDHNHEVGESGVTGTLI
;
A
#
# COMPACT_ATOMS: atom_id res chain seq x y z
N MET A 1 13.88 -21.42 15.45
CA MET A 1 14.38 -20.27 14.77
C MET A 1 13.37 -19.65 13.84
N LYS A 2 12.82 -20.41 12.91
CA LYS A 2 11.86 -19.81 11.99
C LYS A 2 10.64 -19.24 12.69
N THR A 3 10.19 -19.87 13.75
CA THR A 3 9.02 -19.39 14.50
C THR A 3 9.31 -18.06 15.18
N LEU A 4 10.50 -17.93 15.78
CA LEU A 4 10.88 -16.70 16.45
C LEU A 4 11.02 -15.56 15.42
N HIS A 5 11.55 -15.87 14.24
CA HIS A 5 11.70 -14.88 13.20
C HIS A 5 10.33 -14.38 12.71
N LYS A 6 9.37 -15.29 12.57
CA LYS A 6 8.02 -14.93 12.15
C LYS A 6 7.34 -14.07 13.21
N CYS A 7 7.52 -14.38 14.49
CA CYS A 7 6.97 -13.55 15.56
C CYS A 7 7.60 -12.16 15.57
N TYR A 8 8.89 -12.08 15.32
CA TYR A 8 9.59 -10.81 15.27
C TYR A 8 9.07 -9.95 14.12
N ILE A 9 8.88 -10.52 12.94
CA ILE A 9 8.35 -9.79 11.80
C ILE A 9 6.91 -9.35 12.09
N GLY A 10 6.12 -10.20 12.74
CA GLY A 10 4.77 -9.83 13.12
C GLY A 10 4.72 -8.64 14.05
N LEU A 11 5.61 -8.60 15.05
CA LEU A 11 5.68 -7.48 15.98
C LEU A 11 6.12 -6.20 15.30
N ILE A 12 7.10 -6.28 14.42
CA ILE A 12 7.55 -5.12 13.67
C ILE A 12 6.45 -4.64 12.74
N SER A 13 5.69 -5.55 12.16
CA SER A 13 4.59 -5.19 11.28
C SER A 13 3.49 -4.43 12.04
N VAL A 14 3.20 -4.84 13.26
CA VAL A 14 2.25 -4.11 14.12
C VAL A 14 2.76 -2.68 14.33
N TRP A 15 4.04 -2.51 14.60
CA TRP A 15 4.61 -1.18 14.78
C TRP A 15 4.51 -0.35 13.51
N LYS A 16 4.76 -0.95 12.36
CA LYS A 16 4.68 -0.25 11.08
C LYS A 16 3.25 0.21 10.79
N ILE A 17 2.27 -0.64 11.08
CA ILE A 17 0.87 -0.27 10.90
C ILE A 17 0.48 0.84 11.87
N LEU A 18 0.93 0.76 13.11
CA LEU A 18 0.66 1.81 14.09
C LEU A 18 1.22 3.14 13.63
N CYS A 19 2.46 3.17 13.16
CA CYS A 19 3.06 4.39 12.64
C CYS A 19 2.27 4.93 11.44
N ALA A 20 1.82 4.06 10.56
CA ALA A 20 1.02 4.47 9.42
C ALA A 20 -0.32 5.06 9.87
N LYS A 21 -0.95 4.48 10.87
CA LYS A 21 -2.19 5.02 11.41
C LYS A 21 -1.99 6.39 12.03
N ILE A 22 -0.89 6.60 12.70
CA ILE A 22 -0.58 7.89 13.29
C ILE A 22 -0.31 8.92 12.18
N CYS A 23 0.48 8.57 11.20
CA CYS A 23 0.84 9.47 10.11
C CYS A 23 -0.37 9.85 9.25
N THR A 24 -1.35 8.97 9.12
CA THR A 24 -2.53 9.22 8.31
C THR A 24 -3.71 9.70 9.15
N ARG A 25 -3.49 9.95 10.43
CA ARG A 25 -4.53 10.39 11.37
C ARG A 25 -5.70 9.41 11.44
N GLY A 26 -5.39 8.13 11.35
CA GLY A 26 -6.41 7.09 11.44
C GLY A 26 -7.19 6.84 10.17
N LYS A 27 -6.81 7.44 9.06
CA LYS A 27 -7.52 7.23 7.79
C LYS A 27 -7.11 5.96 7.07
N ILE A 28 -6.13 5.24 7.56
CA ILE A 28 -5.78 3.96 7.04
C ILE A 28 -6.45 2.90 7.90
N HIS A 29 -7.08 1.93 7.27
CA HIS A 29 -7.75 0.83 7.97
C HIS A 29 -7.04 -0.47 7.63
N SER A 30 -6.56 -1.16 8.62
CA SER A 30 -5.83 -2.41 8.42
C SER A 30 -5.97 -3.28 9.67
N THR A 31 -5.85 -4.57 9.49
CA THR A 31 -5.75 -5.47 10.64
C THR A 31 -4.34 -5.38 11.20
N TRP A 32 -4.16 -5.90 12.40
CA TRP A 32 -2.87 -5.79 13.06
C TRP A 32 -1.92 -6.93 12.73
N VAL A 33 -2.41 -8.04 12.18
CA VAL A 33 -1.57 -9.18 11.88
C VAL A 33 -1.18 -9.14 10.42
N ASN A 34 0.05 -8.76 10.15
CA ASN A 34 0.58 -8.64 8.80
C ASN A 34 2.04 -9.10 8.79
N SER A 35 2.60 -9.32 7.63
CA SER A 35 4.00 -9.68 7.50
C SER A 35 4.68 -8.68 6.58
N LEU A 36 5.16 -7.59 7.15
CA LEU A 36 5.74 -6.51 6.40
C LEU A 36 7.25 -6.47 6.59
N ARG A 37 7.98 -6.81 5.56
CA ARG A 37 9.44 -6.72 5.55
C ARG A 37 9.82 -5.48 4.76
N GLY A 38 10.82 -4.77 5.21
CA GLY A 38 11.22 -3.53 4.58
C GLY A 38 10.31 -2.37 4.99
N ALA A 39 10.47 -1.25 4.36
CA ALA A 39 9.72 -0.06 4.72
C ALA A 39 8.25 -0.17 4.34
N PHE A 40 7.38 0.32 5.18
CA PHE A 40 5.97 0.44 4.89
C PHE A 40 5.59 1.89 5.07
N LYS A 41 5.28 2.56 3.97
CA LYS A 41 4.91 3.95 4.02
C LYS A 41 3.50 4.12 3.51
N ALA A 42 2.68 4.82 4.26
CA ALA A 42 1.34 5.16 3.84
C ALA A 42 1.13 6.65 4.00
N GLU A 43 0.56 7.29 3.01
CA GLU A 43 0.35 8.71 3.03
C GLU A 43 -1.02 9.02 2.46
N ILE A 44 -1.78 9.86 3.12
CA ILE A 44 -3.08 10.30 2.63
C ILE A 44 -3.09 11.82 2.62
N ILE A 45 -3.22 12.39 1.41
CA ILE A 45 -3.28 13.83 1.24
C ILE A 45 -4.71 14.17 0.83
N GLY A 46 -5.43 14.83 1.68
CA GLY A 46 -6.84 15.16 1.45
C GLY A 46 -7.78 14.20 2.17
N ASP A 47 -8.92 13.96 1.59
CA ASP A 47 -9.98 13.22 2.26
C ASP A 47 -10.11 11.75 1.85
N GLY A 48 -9.10 11.20 1.26
CA GLY A 48 -9.15 9.81 0.82
C GLY A 48 -8.95 8.81 1.94
N THR A 49 -9.00 7.55 1.60
CA THR A 49 -8.79 6.47 2.56
C THR A 49 -7.96 5.37 1.96
N ILE A 50 -7.31 4.60 2.81
CA ILE A 50 -6.61 3.38 2.44
C ILE A 50 -7.16 2.26 3.31
N SER A 51 -7.71 1.24 2.69
CA SER A 51 -8.25 0.10 3.40
C SER A 51 -7.50 -1.14 3.01
N ILE A 52 -7.06 -1.92 3.98
CA ILE A 52 -6.26 -3.11 3.74
C ILE A 52 -6.93 -4.29 4.44
N GLY A 53 -7.17 -5.35 3.71
CA GLY A 53 -7.77 -6.55 4.27
C GLY A 53 -6.80 -7.35 5.12
N LYS A 54 -7.21 -8.53 5.53
CA LYS A 54 -6.43 -9.34 6.45
C LYS A 54 -5.12 -9.78 5.84
N PHE A 55 -4.10 -9.73 6.61
CA PHE A 55 -2.79 -10.31 6.36
C PHE A 55 -2.15 -9.80 5.07
N LEU A 56 -1.76 -8.55 5.10
CA LEU A 56 -0.94 -7.97 4.04
C LEU A 56 0.49 -8.47 4.18
N MET A 57 1.10 -8.86 3.08
CA MET A 57 2.46 -9.36 3.08
C MET A 57 3.33 -8.55 2.14
N SER A 58 4.55 -8.25 2.54
CA SER A 58 5.52 -7.62 1.65
C SER A 58 6.92 -8.15 1.92
N ARG A 59 7.72 -8.28 0.88
CA ARG A 59 9.10 -8.71 1.03
C ARG A 59 10.07 -7.55 1.08
N GLY A 60 9.68 -6.39 0.67
CA GLY A 60 10.54 -5.22 0.65
C GLY A 60 9.72 -3.97 0.80
N PRO A 61 10.27 -2.82 0.42
CA PRO A 61 9.55 -1.57 0.60
C PRO A 61 8.24 -1.51 -0.16
N ILE A 62 7.22 -0.93 0.47
CA ILE A 62 5.93 -0.76 -0.13
C ILE A 62 5.46 0.65 0.22
N TYR A 63 4.97 1.38 -0.76
CA TYR A 63 4.54 2.75 -0.58
C TYR A 63 3.10 2.88 -1.08
N LEU A 64 2.21 3.30 -0.20
CA LEU A 64 0.81 3.48 -0.52
C LEU A 64 0.46 4.96 -0.35
N LYS A 65 -0.16 5.56 -1.35
CA LYS A 65 -0.47 6.96 -1.29
C LYS A 65 -1.87 7.22 -1.83
N SER A 66 -2.63 8.02 -1.11
CA SER A 66 -3.93 8.50 -1.56
C SER A 66 -3.86 10.00 -1.70
N VAL A 67 -4.29 10.54 -2.83
CA VAL A 67 -4.30 11.98 -3.08
C VAL A 67 -5.66 12.39 -3.60
N ASN A 68 -6.03 13.62 -3.37
CA ASN A 68 -7.27 14.21 -3.89
C ASN A 68 -8.53 13.40 -3.61
N GLY A 69 -8.61 12.82 -2.44
CA GLY A 69 -9.78 12.03 -2.07
C GLY A 69 -9.79 10.59 -2.61
N GLY A 70 -8.67 10.10 -3.08
CA GLY A 70 -8.61 8.74 -3.63
C GLY A 70 -8.88 7.66 -2.60
N ASN A 71 -9.59 6.63 -3.00
CA ASN A 71 -9.90 5.50 -2.12
C ASN A 71 -9.20 4.25 -2.62
N LEU A 72 -8.21 3.82 -1.87
CA LEU A 72 -7.45 2.62 -2.18
C LEU A 72 -7.95 1.47 -1.30
N SER A 73 -8.29 0.36 -1.92
CA SER A 73 -8.77 -0.81 -1.20
C SER A 73 -7.95 -2.02 -1.60
N ILE A 74 -7.34 -2.68 -0.64
CA ILE A 74 -6.53 -3.87 -0.87
C ILE A 74 -7.22 -5.03 -0.15
N GLY A 75 -7.42 -6.13 -0.84
CA GLY A 75 -8.13 -7.28 -0.30
C GLY A 75 -7.31 -8.09 0.70
N GLU A 76 -7.73 -9.31 0.97
CA GLU A 76 -7.07 -10.18 1.94
C GLU A 76 -5.97 -10.98 1.30
N ASN A 77 -4.96 -11.29 2.05
CA ASN A 77 -3.83 -12.15 1.64
C ASN A 77 -3.16 -11.66 0.36
N VAL A 78 -2.95 -10.37 0.27
CA VAL A 78 -2.28 -9.78 -0.88
C VAL A 78 -0.77 -9.71 -0.59
N PHE A 79 0.02 -10.09 -1.55
CA PHE A 79 1.46 -10.15 -1.40
C PHE A 79 2.14 -9.22 -2.39
N PHE A 80 2.98 -8.35 -1.86
CA PHE A 80 3.81 -7.47 -2.67
C PHE A 80 5.27 -7.89 -2.54
N ASN A 81 5.96 -7.93 -3.64
CA ASN A 81 7.37 -8.23 -3.62
C ASN A 81 8.17 -6.96 -3.30
N HIS A 82 9.38 -6.81 -3.80
CA HIS A 82 10.21 -5.68 -3.44
C HIS A 82 9.84 -4.41 -4.20
N ASN A 83 9.83 -3.29 -3.54
CA ASN A 83 9.75 -1.98 -4.14
C ASN A 83 8.46 -1.75 -4.94
N CYS A 84 7.34 -1.89 -4.28
CA CYS A 84 6.03 -1.65 -4.89
C CYS A 84 5.46 -0.32 -4.46
N SER A 85 4.74 0.34 -5.34
CA SER A 85 4.21 1.66 -5.08
C SER A 85 2.82 1.79 -5.70
N ILE A 86 1.88 2.32 -4.95
CA ILE A 86 0.51 2.54 -5.41
C ILE A 86 0.12 3.97 -5.07
N THR A 87 -0.28 4.74 -6.08
CA THR A 87 -0.79 6.09 -5.88
C THR A 87 -2.20 6.17 -6.41
N CYS A 88 -3.14 6.45 -5.55
CA CYS A 88 -4.56 6.46 -5.86
C CYS A 88 -5.11 7.87 -5.79
N ALA A 89 -5.65 8.38 -6.88
CA ALA A 89 -6.27 9.69 -6.91
C ALA A 89 -7.79 9.60 -7.06
N ASP A 90 -8.31 8.48 -7.46
CA ASP A 90 -9.75 8.26 -7.60
C ASP A 90 -10.13 6.99 -6.85
N GLU A 91 -9.99 5.85 -7.47
CA GLU A 91 -10.33 4.59 -6.82
C GLU A 91 -9.49 3.47 -7.38
N ILE A 92 -8.84 2.71 -6.51
CA ILE A 92 -8.13 1.50 -6.88
C ILE A 92 -8.60 0.38 -5.96
N LYS A 93 -9.00 -0.73 -6.54
CA LYS A 93 -9.39 -1.91 -5.78
C LYS A 93 -8.52 -3.09 -6.18
N ILE A 94 -7.90 -3.70 -5.22
CA ILE A 94 -7.09 -4.90 -5.43
C ILE A 94 -7.81 -6.06 -4.77
N GLY A 95 -8.08 -7.10 -5.54
CA GLY A 95 -8.83 -8.25 -5.04
C GLY A 95 -8.05 -9.09 -4.04
N ASN A 96 -8.68 -10.12 -3.52
CA ASN A 96 -8.07 -11.00 -2.54
C ASN A 96 -7.07 -11.93 -3.20
N HIS A 97 -6.08 -12.34 -2.46
CA HIS A 97 -5.09 -13.36 -2.87
C HIS A 97 -4.30 -12.96 -4.13
N CYS A 98 -4.05 -11.67 -4.30
CA CYS A 98 -3.23 -11.21 -5.40
C CYS A 98 -1.75 -11.23 -5.05
N MET A 99 -0.92 -11.43 -6.06
CA MET A 99 0.51 -11.46 -5.89
C MET A 99 1.13 -10.52 -6.89
N PHE A 100 2.03 -9.69 -6.46
CA PHE A 100 2.66 -8.69 -7.31
C PHE A 100 4.18 -8.86 -7.34
N ALA A 101 4.75 -8.65 -8.50
CA ALA A 101 6.19 -8.80 -8.71
C ALA A 101 6.96 -7.56 -8.21
N ASN A 102 8.26 -7.60 -8.35
CA ASN A 102 9.13 -6.49 -7.93
C ASN A 102 8.89 -5.25 -8.76
N ASN A 103 9.08 -4.12 -8.18
CA ASN A 103 9.04 -2.82 -8.84
C ASN A 103 7.69 -2.50 -9.50
N LEU A 104 6.63 -2.92 -8.84
CA LEU A 104 5.29 -2.63 -9.34
C LEU A 104 4.93 -1.18 -9.07
N VAL A 105 4.34 -0.52 -10.06
CA VAL A 105 3.80 0.82 -9.88
C VAL A 105 2.37 0.83 -10.40
N ILE A 106 1.43 1.23 -9.55
CA ILE A 106 0.03 1.36 -9.94
C ILE A 106 -0.40 2.80 -9.70
N VAL A 107 -0.95 3.42 -10.73
CA VAL A 107 -1.41 4.80 -10.65
C VAL A 107 -2.75 4.86 -11.38
N ASP A 108 -3.73 5.52 -10.83
CA ASP A 108 -5.05 5.59 -11.44
C ASP A 108 -5.38 6.96 -12.01
N HIS A 109 -4.39 7.80 -12.28
CA HIS A 109 -4.65 9.11 -12.85
C HIS A 109 -3.64 9.42 -13.95
N ASN A 110 -4.06 10.22 -14.90
CA ASN A 110 -3.20 10.60 -15.97
C ASN A 110 -2.70 11.99 -15.72
N HIS A 111 -1.44 12.20 -15.97
CA HIS A 111 -0.90 13.50 -15.92
C HIS A 111 -1.06 14.04 -17.31
N GLU A 112 -1.97 14.99 -17.49
CA GLU A 112 -2.11 15.52 -18.67
C GLU A 112 -1.19 16.53 -18.90
N VAL A 113 -0.41 16.55 -19.76
CA VAL A 113 0.57 17.47 -19.86
C VAL A 113 0.28 18.17 -21.07
N GLY A 114 -0.68 18.72 -21.23
CA GLY A 114 -0.97 19.49 -22.34
C GLY A 114 -0.88 18.58 -23.49
N GLU A 115 -0.70 19.12 -24.54
CA GLU A 115 -0.71 18.28 -25.58
C GLU A 115 0.55 17.69 -25.82
N SER A 116 1.43 18.06 -25.21
CA SER A 116 2.67 17.46 -25.39
C SER A 116 2.62 16.12 -24.98
N GLY A 117 1.72 15.87 -24.53
CA GLY A 117 1.56 14.74 -24.29
C GLY A 117 2.04 13.66 -23.72
N VAL A 118 2.35 13.53 -22.88
CA VAL A 118 2.68 12.44 -22.31
C VAL A 118 1.94 12.16 -21.39
N THR A 119 1.43 11.42 -21.24
CA THR A 119 0.69 11.18 -20.41
C THR A 119 1.00 10.12 -19.71
N GLY A 120 1.06 10.10 -18.81
CA GLY A 120 1.41 9.20 -18.01
C GLY A 120 0.73 8.00 -18.02
N THR A 121 0.49 7.37 -18.14
CA THR A 121 -0.17 6.39 -18.19
C THR A 121 0.02 5.31 -17.86
N LEU A 122 0.07 4.71 -17.56
CA LEU A 122 0.24 3.83 -17.35
C LEU A 122 -0.09 2.85 -16.86
N ILE A 123 -0.15 2.18 -16.61
CA ILE A 123 -0.43 1.15 -16.04
C ILE A 123 -0.70 0.14 -16.46
#